data_62f5ed8e9711a102a420d1eb6fa3f48d
#
_entry.id   62f5ed8e9711a102a420d1eb6fa3f48d
#
_cell.length_a   1.000
_cell.length_b   1.000
_cell.length_c   1.000
_cell.angle_alpha   90.00
_cell.angle_beta   90.00
_cell.angle_gamma   90.00
#
_symmetry.space_group_name_H-M   'P 1'
#
loop_
_entity.id
_entity.type
_entity.pdbx_description
1 polymer ?
#
loop_
_entity_poly.entity_id
_entity_poly.type
_entity_poly.pdbx_seq_one_letter_code
_entity_poly.pdbx_strand_id
1 'polypeptide(L)'
;MCGHHLVDPVACTPASGWEKGQVENQVGLVRERFFTPRLRFRSYDELNAWLLDKTIAYARAHRHPEFRDRTIWEVFEAERPSLVPYTGAFDGFHAVTASVSKTCLVRFDNNRYSVAAHAVGRPVEIRAYADRIELRQDGLVVGEHARSFGRDQTIYDPWHYVPVLARKPGAWRNGAPFKNWVLPVSIEKIRRRLRSADDGDRQMVSILTAVLSDGLPVVEAACAEAVREGVCSADIVLNILARKHEPRSPVTILNTPQALRLRIEPTADCSRYDSLRRAI
;
A
#
# COMPACT_ATOMS: atom_id res chain seq x y z
N MET A 1 5.38 -23.64 7.35
CA MET A 1 5.82 -24.13 6.03
C MET A 1 5.34 -25.56 5.78
N CYS A 2 5.75 -26.56 6.56
CA CYS A 2 5.35 -27.97 6.30
C CYS A 2 3.84 -28.15 6.24
N GLY A 3 3.08 -27.63 7.22
CA GLY A 3 1.61 -27.74 7.20
C GLY A 3 0.95 -26.98 6.04
N HIS A 4 1.54 -25.88 5.55
CA HIS A 4 1.03 -25.16 4.37
C HIS A 4 1.14 -26.00 3.09
N HIS A 5 2.24 -26.75 2.95
CA HIS A 5 2.48 -27.59 1.79
C HIS A 5 2.01 -29.05 2.00
N LEU A 6 1.34 -29.35 3.12
CA LEU A 6 0.89 -30.69 3.48
C LEU A 6 2.03 -31.72 3.50
N VAL A 7 3.22 -31.30 3.93
CA VAL A 7 4.42 -32.15 4.02
C VAL A 7 4.64 -32.54 5.48
N ASP A 8 4.83 -33.83 5.72
CA ASP A 8 5.22 -34.34 7.04
C ASP A 8 6.74 -34.23 7.22
N PRO A 9 7.23 -33.41 8.16
CA PRO A 9 8.66 -33.21 8.37
C PRO A 9 9.26 -34.37 9.13
N VAL A 10 10.24 -35.06 8.54
CA VAL A 10 11.02 -36.10 9.21
C VAL A 10 12.41 -35.54 9.55
N ALA A 11 12.73 -35.53 10.84
CA ALA A 11 14.07 -35.09 11.27
C ALA A 11 15.10 -36.20 11.03
N CYS A 12 16.28 -35.82 10.54
CA CYS A 12 17.42 -36.74 10.48
C CYS A 12 17.85 -37.16 11.88
N THR A 13 18.46 -38.33 12.00
CA THR A 13 19.04 -38.82 13.27
C THR A 13 20.07 -37.80 13.80
N PRO A 14 20.10 -37.49 15.11
CA PRO A 14 21.11 -36.61 15.66
C PRO A 14 22.54 -37.07 15.32
N ALA A 15 23.39 -36.14 14.91
CA ALA A 15 24.77 -36.36 14.50
C ALA A 15 24.98 -37.21 13.24
N SER A 16 23.94 -37.50 12.45
CA SER A 16 23.98 -38.35 11.25
C SER A 16 24.18 -37.52 9.98
N GLY A 17 25.34 -36.88 9.81
CA GLY A 17 25.66 -36.05 8.64
C GLY A 17 25.56 -36.80 7.30
N TRP A 18 25.78 -38.14 7.29
CA TRP A 18 25.70 -38.96 6.07
C TRP A 18 24.28 -39.01 5.45
N GLU A 19 23.23 -38.82 6.24
CA GLU A 19 21.84 -38.75 5.75
C GLU A 19 21.61 -37.52 4.86
N LYS A 20 22.49 -36.51 4.94
CA LYS A 20 22.47 -35.27 4.16
C LYS A 20 23.46 -35.24 2.99
N GLY A 21 24.23 -36.32 2.80
CA GLY A 21 25.34 -36.33 1.82
C GLY A 21 24.93 -35.97 0.40
N GLN A 22 23.72 -36.34 -0.04
CA GLN A 22 23.22 -35.93 -1.37
C GLN A 22 23.02 -34.42 -1.46
N VAL A 23 22.45 -33.78 -0.47
CA VAL A 23 22.20 -32.32 -0.45
C VAL A 23 23.53 -31.55 -0.45
N GLU A 24 24.48 -31.95 0.36
CA GLU A 24 25.80 -31.32 0.44
C GLU A 24 26.60 -31.46 -0.89
N ASN A 25 26.57 -32.64 -1.49
CA ASN A 25 27.14 -32.87 -2.81
C ASN A 25 26.49 -31.97 -3.88
N GLN A 26 25.15 -31.83 -3.87
CA GLN A 26 24.48 -30.97 -4.83
C GLN A 26 24.84 -29.49 -4.64
N VAL A 27 25.02 -29.00 -3.41
CA VAL A 27 25.47 -27.62 -3.15
C VAL A 27 26.85 -27.38 -3.75
N GLY A 28 27.80 -28.30 -3.58
CA GLY A 28 29.14 -28.24 -4.20
C GLY A 28 29.05 -28.19 -5.72
N LEU A 29 28.28 -29.09 -6.28
CA LEU A 29 28.12 -29.24 -7.74
C LEU A 29 27.44 -27.99 -8.36
N VAL A 30 26.43 -27.41 -7.71
CA VAL A 30 25.81 -26.17 -8.17
C VAL A 30 26.77 -25.00 -8.12
N ARG A 31 27.58 -24.88 -7.04
CA ARG A 31 28.60 -23.82 -6.93
C ARG A 31 29.64 -23.88 -8.04
N GLU A 32 30.21 -25.06 -8.27
CA GLU A 32 31.26 -25.24 -9.31
C GLU A 32 30.67 -24.99 -10.70
N ARG A 33 29.50 -25.50 -10.97
CA ARG A 33 28.90 -25.48 -12.31
C ARG A 33 28.30 -24.14 -12.71
N PHE A 34 27.63 -23.48 -11.80
CA PHE A 34 26.86 -22.23 -12.10
C PHE A 34 27.53 -20.98 -11.54
N PHE A 35 28.36 -21.06 -10.51
CA PHE A 35 28.91 -19.87 -9.85
C PHE A 35 30.44 -19.74 -10.03
N THR A 36 31.04 -20.55 -10.91
CA THR A 36 32.43 -20.45 -11.25
C THR A 36 32.58 -20.18 -12.76
N PRO A 37 33.29 -19.09 -13.17
CA PRO A 37 33.91 -18.04 -12.36
C PRO A 37 32.90 -17.16 -11.64
N ARG A 38 33.38 -16.38 -10.65
CA ARG A 38 32.51 -15.54 -9.82
C ARG A 38 31.68 -14.56 -10.65
N LEU A 39 30.36 -14.65 -10.53
CA LEU A 39 29.38 -13.85 -11.25
C LEU A 39 29.09 -12.55 -10.50
N ARG A 40 28.55 -11.54 -11.22
CA ARG A 40 28.09 -10.28 -10.68
C ARG A 40 26.72 -9.98 -11.27
N PHE A 41 25.74 -9.69 -10.39
CA PHE A 41 24.37 -9.33 -10.74
C PHE A 41 23.98 -8.02 -10.05
N ARG A 42 23.01 -7.31 -10.60
CA ARG A 42 22.49 -6.06 -10.05
C ARG A 42 21.50 -6.31 -8.91
N SER A 43 20.79 -7.45 -8.96
CA SER A 43 19.80 -7.84 -7.96
C SER A 43 19.71 -9.36 -7.82
N TYR A 44 19.08 -9.82 -6.75
CA TYR A 44 18.74 -11.23 -6.58
C TYR A 44 17.72 -11.72 -7.61
N ASP A 45 16.82 -10.87 -8.08
CA ASP A 45 15.83 -11.24 -9.09
C ASP A 45 16.52 -11.55 -10.43
N GLU A 46 17.49 -10.74 -10.84
CA GLU A 46 18.32 -11.00 -12.02
C GLU A 46 19.12 -12.32 -11.88
N LEU A 47 19.70 -12.55 -10.71
CA LEU A 47 20.40 -13.80 -10.41
C LEU A 47 19.47 -15.00 -10.49
N ASN A 48 18.28 -14.92 -9.88
CA ASN A 48 17.32 -16.03 -9.84
C ASN A 48 16.78 -16.36 -11.24
N ALA A 49 16.45 -15.35 -12.05
CA ALA A 49 16.03 -15.56 -13.43
C ALA A 49 17.12 -16.23 -14.25
N TRP A 50 18.35 -15.73 -14.18
CA TRP A 50 19.50 -16.32 -14.86
C TRP A 50 19.76 -17.77 -14.41
N LEU A 51 19.71 -18.04 -13.10
CA LEU A 51 19.94 -19.38 -12.55
C LEU A 51 18.86 -20.36 -13.00
N LEU A 52 17.60 -19.94 -13.06
CA LEU A 52 16.50 -20.74 -13.56
C LEU A 52 16.75 -21.16 -15.03
N ASP A 53 17.10 -20.20 -15.89
CA ASP A 53 17.38 -20.48 -17.28
C ASP A 53 18.57 -21.44 -17.44
N LYS A 54 19.63 -21.25 -16.66
CA LYS A 54 20.80 -22.12 -16.68
C LYS A 54 20.51 -23.54 -16.19
N THR A 55 19.72 -23.68 -15.14
CA THR A 55 19.35 -25.02 -14.62
C THR A 55 18.47 -25.77 -15.60
N ILE A 56 17.51 -25.11 -16.25
CA ILE A 56 16.66 -25.71 -17.29
C ILE A 56 17.53 -26.14 -18.51
N ALA A 57 18.37 -25.24 -18.97
CA ALA A 57 19.28 -25.54 -20.09
C ALA A 57 20.18 -26.76 -19.78
N TYR A 58 20.71 -26.80 -18.55
CA TYR A 58 21.50 -27.92 -18.09
C TYR A 58 20.71 -29.24 -18.09
N ALA A 59 19.50 -29.21 -17.50
CA ALA A 59 18.64 -30.40 -17.42
C ALA A 59 18.25 -30.95 -18.82
N ARG A 60 18.10 -30.08 -19.80
CA ARG A 60 17.81 -30.47 -21.19
C ARG A 60 19.03 -31.05 -21.93
N ALA A 61 20.23 -30.59 -21.58
CA ALA A 61 21.45 -31.01 -22.27
C ALA A 61 22.07 -32.28 -21.67
N HIS A 62 21.74 -32.62 -20.42
CA HIS A 62 22.42 -33.70 -19.71
C HIS A 62 21.53 -34.92 -19.48
N ARG A 63 22.13 -36.11 -19.57
CA ARG A 63 21.47 -37.38 -19.31
C ARG A 63 21.16 -37.54 -17.81
N HIS A 64 20.04 -38.17 -17.52
CA HIS A 64 19.66 -38.51 -16.14
C HIS A 64 20.65 -39.56 -15.58
N PRO A 65 21.13 -39.45 -14.34
CA PRO A 65 22.12 -40.36 -13.78
C PRO A 65 21.65 -41.83 -13.72
N GLU A 66 20.38 -42.06 -13.48
CA GLU A 66 19.79 -43.40 -13.39
C GLU A 66 19.19 -43.83 -14.75
N PHE A 67 18.36 -42.97 -15.38
CA PHE A 67 17.72 -43.23 -16.67
C PHE A 67 18.60 -42.68 -17.81
N ARG A 68 19.68 -43.35 -18.13
CA ARG A 68 20.73 -42.89 -19.06
C ARG A 68 20.26 -42.68 -20.50
N ASP A 69 19.14 -43.26 -20.87
CA ASP A 69 18.46 -43.12 -22.17
C ASP A 69 17.75 -41.77 -22.32
N ARG A 70 17.42 -41.10 -21.21
CA ARG A 70 16.67 -39.86 -21.15
C ARG A 70 17.50 -38.71 -20.58
N THR A 71 17.10 -37.47 -20.90
CA THR A 71 17.65 -36.28 -20.25
C THR A 71 17.00 -36.07 -18.88
N ILE A 72 17.65 -35.29 -18.03
CA ILE A 72 17.07 -34.89 -16.71
C ILE A 72 15.74 -34.20 -16.93
N TRP A 73 15.60 -33.38 -17.97
CA TRP A 73 14.38 -32.67 -18.29
C TRP A 73 13.24 -33.63 -18.72
N GLU A 74 13.53 -34.61 -19.56
CA GLU A 74 12.52 -35.60 -19.98
C GLU A 74 12.00 -36.45 -18.80
N VAL A 75 12.85 -36.79 -17.85
CA VAL A 75 12.44 -37.49 -16.62
C VAL A 75 11.56 -36.59 -15.76
N PHE A 76 11.94 -35.32 -15.58
CA PHE A 76 11.17 -34.32 -14.86
C PHE A 76 9.76 -34.10 -15.47
N GLU A 77 9.67 -33.97 -16.80
CA GLU A 77 8.36 -33.82 -17.46
C GLU A 77 7.47 -35.05 -17.30
N ALA A 78 8.05 -36.23 -17.26
CA ALA A 78 7.32 -37.45 -16.98
C ALA A 78 6.82 -37.55 -15.53
N GLU A 79 7.57 -37.04 -14.57
CA GLU A 79 7.22 -36.99 -13.14
C GLU A 79 6.22 -35.89 -12.81
N ARG A 80 6.25 -34.78 -13.54
CA ARG A 80 5.48 -33.56 -13.27
C ARG A 80 4.00 -33.78 -13.00
N PRO A 81 3.25 -34.67 -13.69
CA PRO A 81 1.86 -34.92 -13.37
C PRO A 81 1.63 -35.56 -12.00
N SER A 82 2.66 -36.20 -11.42
CA SER A 82 2.60 -36.85 -10.10
C SER A 82 3.00 -35.90 -8.95
N LEU A 83 3.49 -34.70 -9.26
CA LEU A 83 3.86 -33.72 -8.25
C LEU A 83 2.62 -33.12 -7.59
N VAL A 84 2.75 -32.84 -6.29
CA VAL A 84 1.71 -32.12 -5.53
C VAL A 84 1.52 -30.73 -6.13
N PRO A 85 0.28 -30.30 -6.42
CA PRO A 85 0.02 -28.98 -6.97
C PRO A 85 0.57 -27.87 -6.05
N TYR A 86 1.28 -26.92 -6.64
CA TYR A 86 1.77 -25.74 -5.91
C TYR A 86 0.61 -24.77 -5.68
N THR A 87 0.22 -24.58 -4.41
CA THR A 87 -0.92 -23.74 -4.00
C THR A 87 -0.57 -22.28 -3.75
N GLY A 88 0.68 -21.90 -3.99
CA GLY A 88 1.16 -20.55 -3.76
C GLY A 88 2.32 -20.47 -2.76
N ALA A 89 2.95 -19.31 -2.69
CA ALA A 89 4.08 -19.08 -1.79
C ALA A 89 3.63 -19.15 -0.32
N PHE A 90 4.47 -19.74 0.52
CA PHE A 90 4.26 -19.69 1.96
C PHE A 90 4.43 -18.25 2.46
N ASP A 91 3.41 -17.73 3.18
CA ASP A 91 3.44 -16.42 3.82
C ASP A 91 4.29 -16.49 5.09
N GLY A 92 5.60 -16.35 4.92
CA GLY A 92 6.59 -16.49 5.98
C GLY A 92 6.89 -15.18 6.66
N PHE A 93 6.49 -15.04 7.91
CA PHE A 93 6.78 -13.87 8.75
C PHE A 93 7.16 -14.30 10.17
N HIS A 94 7.83 -13.41 10.88
CA HIS A 94 8.04 -13.50 12.32
C HIS A 94 6.94 -12.71 13.04
N ALA A 95 6.13 -13.39 13.85
CA ALA A 95 5.04 -12.79 14.59
C ALA A 95 5.45 -12.37 15.98
N VAL A 96 5.16 -11.13 16.38
CA VAL A 96 5.37 -10.59 17.72
C VAL A 96 4.17 -9.74 18.12
N THR A 97 3.71 -9.90 19.36
CA THR A 97 2.67 -9.01 19.91
C THR A 97 3.34 -7.83 20.62
N ALA A 98 2.87 -6.61 20.35
CA ALA A 98 3.40 -5.41 21.00
C ALA A 98 2.27 -4.44 21.38
N SER A 99 2.51 -3.62 22.40
CA SER A 99 1.60 -2.56 22.81
C SER A 99 1.79 -1.30 21.95
N VAL A 100 0.69 -0.60 21.68
CA VAL A 100 0.68 0.69 20.99
C VAL A 100 0.82 1.82 22.01
N SER A 101 1.81 2.68 21.83
CA SER A 101 1.98 3.87 22.66
C SER A 101 0.89 4.91 22.42
N LYS A 102 0.69 5.85 23.36
CA LYS A 102 -0.25 7.00 23.22
C LYS A 102 0.10 7.92 22.03
N THR A 103 1.31 7.80 21.50
CA THR A 103 1.78 8.55 20.32
C THR A 103 1.65 7.74 19.02
N CYS A 104 0.80 6.72 18.98
CA CYS A 104 0.55 5.85 17.82
C CYS A 104 1.83 5.17 17.31
N LEU A 105 2.72 4.73 18.19
CA LEU A 105 3.97 4.06 17.84
C LEU A 105 4.07 2.68 18.49
N VAL A 106 4.62 1.75 17.75
CA VAL A 106 4.96 0.40 18.17
C VAL A 106 6.47 0.21 18.06
N ARG A 107 7.07 -0.49 19.03
CA ARG A 107 8.51 -0.83 19.00
C ARG A 107 8.70 -2.21 18.40
N PHE A 108 9.63 -2.30 17.45
CA PHE A 108 10.11 -3.55 16.90
C PHE A 108 11.56 -3.39 16.42
N ASP A 109 12.40 -4.37 16.73
CA ASP A 109 13.81 -4.48 16.27
C ASP A 109 14.60 -3.16 16.43
N ASN A 110 14.56 -2.59 17.66
CA ASN A 110 15.17 -1.30 18.05
C ASN A 110 14.66 -0.06 17.29
N ASN A 111 13.59 -0.18 16.52
CA ASN A 111 12.95 0.92 15.80
C ASN A 111 11.52 1.15 16.27
N ARG A 112 10.92 2.25 15.86
CA ARG A 112 9.52 2.61 16.12
C ARG A 112 8.79 2.78 14.80
N TYR A 113 7.60 2.21 14.71
CA TYR A 113 6.76 2.26 13.52
C TYR A 113 5.40 2.82 13.90
N SER A 114 4.87 3.72 13.08
CA SER A 114 3.56 4.29 13.35
C SER A 114 2.43 3.34 12.99
N VAL A 115 1.33 3.46 13.72
CA VAL A 115 0.06 2.75 13.47
C VAL A 115 -1.08 3.75 13.40
N ALA A 116 -2.17 3.36 12.75
CA ALA A 116 -3.40 4.15 12.71
C ALA A 116 -3.85 4.55 14.12
N ALA A 117 -4.27 5.79 14.30
CA ALA A 117 -4.59 6.36 15.60
C ALA A 117 -5.68 5.58 16.38
N HIS A 118 -6.58 4.90 15.68
CA HIS A 118 -7.63 4.08 16.32
C HIS A 118 -7.08 2.81 16.99
N ALA A 119 -5.85 2.38 16.65
CA ALA A 119 -5.23 1.20 17.24
C ALA A 119 -4.65 1.43 18.64
N VAL A 120 -4.60 2.70 19.09
CA VAL A 120 -4.07 3.07 20.41
C VAL A 120 -4.88 2.44 21.54
N GLY A 121 -4.18 1.95 22.57
CA GLY A 121 -4.79 1.40 23.79
C GLY A 121 -5.00 -0.13 23.77
N ARG A 122 -4.78 -0.78 22.64
CA ARG A 122 -4.84 -2.23 22.51
C ARG A 122 -3.56 -2.78 21.85
N PRO A 123 -3.18 -4.03 22.10
CA PRO A 123 -2.02 -4.63 21.45
C PRO A 123 -2.25 -4.82 19.96
N VAL A 124 -1.17 -4.88 19.20
CA VAL A 124 -1.12 -5.22 17.79
C VAL A 124 -0.21 -6.44 17.57
N GLU A 125 -0.54 -7.23 16.57
CA GLU A 125 0.34 -8.26 16.03
C GLU A 125 1.26 -7.62 15.00
N ILE A 126 2.56 -7.78 15.19
CA ILE A 126 3.58 -7.38 14.22
C ILE A 126 3.93 -8.60 13.39
N ARG A 127 3.76 -8.52 12.08
CA ARG A 127 4.26 -9.50 11.12
C ARG A 127 5.48 -8.93 10.43
N ALA A 128 6.65 -9.43 10.83
CA ALA A 128 7.91 -8.98 10.27
C ALA A 128 8.33 -9.89 9.13
N TYR A 129 8.29 -9.36 7.92
CA TYR A 129 8.81 -9.96 6.69
C TYR A 129 10.27 -9.57 6.48
N ALA A 130 10.86 -10.03 5.39
CA ALA A 130 12.24 -9.70 5.05
C ALA A 130 12.41 -8.20 4.70
N ASP A 131 11.44 -7.61 4.05
CA ASP A 131 11.47 -6.27 3.46
C ASP A 131 10.47 -5.27 4.08
N ARG A 132 9.42 -5.77 4.75
CA ARG A 132 8.33 -4.96 5.31
C ARG A 132 7.90 -5.42 6.69
N ILE A 133 7.20 -4.55 7.38
CA ILE A 133 6.53 -4.81 8.64
C ILE A 133 5.05 -4.49 8.47
N GLU A 134 4.21 -5.45 8.75
CA GLU A 134 2.76 -5.31 8.76
C GLU A 134 2.28 -5.34 10.21
N LEU A 135 1.46 -4.37 10.57
CA LEU A 135 0.90 -4.20 11.91
C LEU A 135 -0.59 -4.49 11.85
N ARG A 136 -1.06 -5.48 12.61
CA ARG A 136 -2.46 -5.92 12.58
C ARG A 136 -3.12 -5.81 13.94
N GLN A 137 -4.39 -5.45 13.94
CA GLN A 137 -5.25 -5.46 15.10
C GLN A 137 -6.60 -6.05 14.71
N ASP A 138 -7.10 -7.04 15.45
CA ASP A 138 -8.35 -7.76 15.17
C ASP A 138 -8.42 -8.30 13.71
N GLY A 139 -7.28 -8.75 13.18
CA GLY A 139 -7.19 -9.26 11.81
C GLY A 139 -7.08 -8.19 10.71
N LEU A 140 -7.26 -6.90 11.04
CA LEU A 140 -7.17 -5.79 10.09
C LEU A 140 -5.76 -5.17 10.10
N VAL A 141 -5.27 -4.76 8.94
CA VAL A 141 -4.01 -4.02 8.84
C VAL A 141 -4.22 -2.60 9.35
N VAL A 142 -3.45 -2.21 10.37
CA VAL A 142 -3.46 -0.87 10.98
C VAL A 142 -2.18 -0.09 10.71
N GLY A 143 -1.25 -0.68 9.98
CA GLY A 143 -0.03 -0.04 9.50
C GLY A 143 0.84 -0.99 8.70
N GLU A 144 1.49 -0.46 7.68
CA GLU A 144 2.48 -1.17 6.87
C GLU A 144 3.66 -0.24 6.60
N HIS A 145 4.87 -0.75 6.77
CA HIS A 145 6.09 0.04 6.59
C HIS A 145 7.19 -0.81 5.96
N ALA A 146 8.09 -0.18 5.20
CA ALA A 146 9.35 -0.81 4.84
C ALA A 146 10.13 -1.15 6.13
N ARG A 147 10.68 -2.36 6.19
CA ARG A 147 11.48 -2.79 7.34
C ARG A 147 12.80 -2.03 7.37
N SER A 148 13.12 -1.42 8.51
CA SER A 148 14.43 -0.81 8.74
C SER A 148 15.30 -1.72 9.59
N PHE A 149 16.53 -1.93 9.14
CA PHE A 149 17.58 -2.66 9.86
C PHE A 149 18.52 -1.73 10.62
N GLY A 150 18.26 -0.42 10.61
CA GLY A 150 18.95 0.58 11.44
C GLY A 150 18.52 0.49 12.90
N ARG A 151 19.02 1.42 13.74
CA ARG A 151 18.64 1.53 15.15
C ARG A 151 18.10 2.90 15.47
N ASP A 152 17.23 2.98 16.46
CA ASP A 152 16.64 4.19 17.03
C ASP A 152 15.90 5.08 16.01
N GLN A 153 15.48 4.50 14.87
CA GLN A 153 14.71 5.20 13.88
C GLN A 153 13.23 5.21 14.27
N THR A 154 12.54 6.28 13.87
CA THR A 154 11.08 6.36 13.95
C THR A 154 10.54 6.55 12.54
N ILE A 155 9.83 5.55 12.08
CA ILE A 155 9.25 5.48 10.75
C ILE A 155 7.76 5.87 10.84
N TYR A 156 7.41 6.97 10.22
CA TYR A 156 6.06 7.53 10.25
C TYR A 156 5.35 7.32 8.93
N ASP A 157 4.07 6.94 9.00
CA ASP A 157 3.09 7.22 7.96
C ASP A 157 2.21 8.39 8.45
N PRO A 158 2.24 9.56 7.82
CA PRO A 158 1.45 10.72 8.22
C PRO A 158 -0.06 10.45 8.25
N TRP A 159 -0.55 9.56 7.39
CA TRP A 159 -1.98 9.21 7.32
C TRP A 159 -2.50 8.59 8.61
N HIS A 160 -1.66 7.91 9.37
CA HIS A 160 -2.03 7.35 10.68
C HIS A 160 -2.47 8.41 11.69
N TYR A 161 -2.00 9.65 11.53
CA TYR A 161 -2.22 10.76 12.46
C TYR A 161 -3.31 11.73 12.03
N VAL A 162 -3.80 11.64 10.79
CA VAL A 162 -4.85 12.55 10.29
C VAL A 162 -6.09 12.58 11.20
N PRO A 163 -6.62 11.45 11.74
CA PRO A 163 -7.77 11.49 12.64
C PRO A 163 -7.53 12.27 13.93
N VAL A 164 -6.27 12.39 14.37
CA VAL A 164 -5.92 13.12 15.60
C VAL A 164 -5.83 14.62 15.35
N LEU A 165 -5.58 15.06 14.13
CA LEU A 165 -5.47 16.46 13.76
C LEU A 165 -6.76 17.25 13.97
N ALA A 166 -7.94 16.61 13.94
CA ALA A 166 -9.21 17.25 14.23
C ALA A 166 -9.21 17.92 15.62
N ARG A 167 -8.49 17.35 16.59
CA ARG A 167 -8.37 17.90 17.96
C ARG A 167 -7.32 19.02 18.07
N LYS A 168 -6.31 19.00 17.20
CA LYS A 168 -5.21 19.97 17.20
C LYS A 168 -4.77 20.28 15.77
N PRO A 169 -5.56 21.04 15.00
CA PRO A 169 -5.32 21.27 13.57
C PRO A 169 -3.92 21.80 13.24
N GLY A 170 -3.37 22.73 14.02
CA GLY A 170 -2.03 23.28 13.78
C GLY A 170 -0.87 22.29 13.93
N ALA A 171 -1.11 21.09 14.49
CA ALA A 171 -0.04 20.10 14.68
C ALA A 171 0.51 19.53 13.36
N TRP A 172 -0.25 19.58 12.27
CA TRP A 172 0.21 19.10 10.98
C TRP A 172 1.37 19.93 10.38
N ARG A 173 1.52 21.19 10.78
CA ARG A 173 2.60 22.07 10.27
C ARG A 173 3.98 21.64 10.75
N ASN A 174 4.11 21.28 12.03
CA ASN A 174 5.39 21.06 12.70
C ASN A 174 5.51 19.71 13.40
N GLY A 175 4.47 18.88 13.37
CA GLY A 175 4.49 17.55 13.98
C GLY A 175 5.51 16.63 13.30
N ALA A 176 6.25 15.86 14.09
CA ALA A 176 7.27 14.95 13.59
C ALA A 176 6.79 14.04 12.45
N PRO A 177 5.55 13.50 12.46
CA PRO A 177 5.05 12.66 11.37
C PRO A 177 4.91 13.39 10.03
N PHE A 178 4.82 14.72 10.01
CA PHE A 178 4.50 15.51 8.83
C PHE A 178 5.67 16.28 8.23
N LYS A 179 6.86 16.25 8.87
CA LYS A 179 8.03 17.06 8.47
C LYS A 179 8.44 16.85 7.00
N ASN A 180 8.40 15.61 6.54
CA ASN A 180 8.83 15.25 5.19
C ASN A 180 7.66 14.73 4.34
N TRP A 181 6.44 15.13 4.70
CA TRP A 181 5.26 14.66 4.00
C TRP A 181 5.12 15.31 2.64
N VAL A 182 5.20 14.50 1.60
CA VAL A 182 4.98 14.92 0.22
C VAL A 182 3.51 14.71 -0.11
N LEU A 183 2.80 15.80 -0.33
CA LEU A 183 1.40 15.76 -0.77
C LEU A 183 1.33 15.92 -2.29
N PRO A 184 0.27 15.38 -2.95
CA PRO A 184 0.00 15.62 -4.36
C PRO A 184 -0.07 17.11 -4.69
N VAL A 185 0.30 17.45 -5.92
CA VAL A 185 0.48 18.85 -6.37
C VAL A 185 -0.77 19.70 -6.14
N SER A 186 -1.96 19.14 -6.38
CA SER A 186 -3.24 19.86 -6.23
C SER A 186 -3.54 20.17 -4.77
N ILE A 187 -3.33 19.22 -3.88
CA ILE A 187 -3.49 19.39 -2.42
C ILE A 187 -2.48 20.39 -1.89
N GLU A 188 -1.22 20.30 -2.37
CA GLU A 188 -0.18 21.26 -1.96
C GLU A 188 -0.49 22.71 -2.41
N LYS A 189 -1.09 22.89 -3.58
CA LYS A 189 -1.54 24.22 -4.04
C LYS A 189 -2.64 24.79 -3.12
N ILE A 190 -3.62 23.97 -2.73
CA ILE A 190 -4.65 24.39 -1.77
C ILE A 190 -4.01 24.70 -0.42
N ARG A 191 -3.11 23.84 0.08
CA ARG A 191 -2.37 24.07 1.30
C ARG A 191 -1.70 25.46 1.35
N ARG A 192 -1.03 25.84 0.26
CA ARG A 192 -0.35 27.14 0.17
C ARG A 192 -1.33 28.31 0.21
N ARG A 193 -2.50 28.18 -0.42
CA ARG A 193 -3.53 29.22 -0.41
C ARG A 193 -4.22 29.35 0.95
N LEU A 194 -4.48 28.22 1.62
CA LEU A 194 -5.09 28.20 2.96
C LEU A 194 -4.15 28.70 4.06
N ARG A 195 -2.85 28.80 3.80
CA ARG A 195 -1.85 29.19 4.81
C ARG A 195 -2.11 30.58 5.41
N SER A 196 -2.69 31.49 4.67
CA SER A 196 -3.00 32.86 5.08
C SER A 196 -4.39 33.03 5.71
N ALA A 197 -5.24 32.00 5.69
CA ALA A 197 -6.56 32.06 6.29
C ALA A 197 -6.50 31.71 7.79
N ASP A 198 -7.27 32.38 8.61
CA ASP A 198 -7.31 32.19 10.07
C ASP A 198 -7.70 30.76 10.45
N ASP A 199 -8.60 30.15 9.68
CA ASP A 199 -9.08 28.77 9.84
C ASP A 199 -8.39 27.77 8.88
N GLY A 200 -7.36 28.19 8.16
CA GLY A 200 -6.72 27.40 7.09
C GLY A 200 -6.25 26.02 7.54
N ASP A 201 -5.80 25.89 8.79
CA ASP A 201 -5.40 24.59 9.34
C ASP A 201 -6.59 23.64 9.51
N ARG A 202 -7.75 24.16 9.95
CA ARG A 202 -8.98 23.37 10.08
C ARG A 202 -9.48 22.92 8.72
N GLN A 203 -9.49 23.83 7.76
CA GLN A 203 -9.86 23.52 6.38
C GLN A 203 -8.96 22.44 5.78
N MET A 204 -7.64 22.57 5.98
CA MET A 204 -6.69 21.55 5.49
C MET A 204 -6.93 20.19 6.13
N VAL A 205 -7.18 20.14 7.44
CA VAL A 205 -7.50 18.90 8.15
C VAL A 205 -8.79 18.27 7.62
N SER A 206 -9.82 19.07 7.29
CA SER A 206 -11.05 18.55 6.69
C SER A 206 -10.80 17.88 5.34
N ILE A 207 -9.98 18.48 4.48
CA ILE A 207 -9.57 17.89 3.19
C ILE A 207 -8.78 16.59 3.41
N LEU A 208 -7.80 16.59 4.34
CA LEU A 208 -7.02 15.38 4.64
C LEU A 208 -7.90 14.26 5.23
N THR A 209 -8.90 14.62 6.03
CA THR A 209 -9.84 13.65 6.58
C THR A 209 -10.69 13.00 5.48
N ALA A 210 -11.11 13.77 4.47
CA ALA A 210 -11.84 13.25 3.32
C ALA A 210 -11.02 12.20 2.54
N VAL A 211 -9.68 12.28 2.56
CA VAL A 211 -8.84 11.24 1.93
C VAL A 211 -9.01 9.87 2.59
N LEU A 212 -9.29 9.82 3.89
CA LEU A 212 -9.48 8.56 4.61
C LEU A 212 -10.78 7.84 4.21
N SER A 213 -11.80 8.59 3.76
CA SER A 213 -13.08 8.04 3.30
C SER A 213 -13.13 7.82 1.79
N ASP A 214 -12.66 8.78 1.02
CA ASP A 214 -12.85 8.83 -0.44
C ASP A 214 -11.61 8.35 -1.22
N GLY A 215 -10.47 8.24 -0.52
CA GLY A 215 -9.20 7.88 -1.13
C GLY A 215 -8.47 9.07 -1.76
N LEU A 216 -7.14 8.97 -1.76
CA LEU A 216 -6.26 10.05 -2.21
C LEU A 216 -6.50 10.48 -3.67
N PRO A 217 -6.68 9.58 -4.66
CA PRO A 217 -6.89 9.99 -6.05
C PRO A 217 -8.18 10.79 -6.26
N VAL A 218 -9.26 10.44 -5.55
CA VAL A 218 -10.57 11.12 -5.68
C VAL A 218 -10.50 12.52 -5.10
N VAL A 219 -9.91 12.66 -3.91
CA VAL A 219 -9.73 13.96 -3.26
C VAL A 219 -8.74 14.84 -4.04
N GLU A 220 -7.66 14.28 -4.57
CA GLU A 220 -6.74 15.01 -5.43
C GLU A 220 -7.43 15.57 -6.68
N ALA A 221 -8.27 14.78 -7.34
CA ALA A 221 -9.04 15.23 -8.50
C ALA A 221 -10.03 16.35 -8.13
N ALA A 222 -10.67 16.28 -6.96
CA ALA A 222 -11.53 17.35 -6.45
C ALA A 222 -10.74 18.63 -6.14
N CYS A 223 -9.57 18.49 -5.53
CA CYS A 223 -8.65 19.59 -5.28
C CYS A 223 -8.15 20.24 -6.59
N ALA A 224 -7.85 19.44 -7.62
CA ALA A 224 -7.43 19.93 -8.92
C ALA A 224 -8.57 20.73 -9.59
N GLU A 225 -9.81 20.28 -9.47
CA GLU A 225 -10.99 20.99 -9.96
C GLU A 225 -11.16 22.33 -9.24
N ALA A 226 -11.12 22.36 -7.90
CA ALA A 226 -11.21 23.58 -7.09
C ALA A 226 -10.11 24.60 -7.44
N VAL A 227 -8.89 24.11 -7.67
CA VAL A 227 -7.76 24.97 -8.10
C VAL A 227 -7.98 25.58 -9.47
N ARG A 228 -8.54 24.81 -10.43
CA ARG A 228 -8.85 25.26 -11.79
C ARG A 228 -9.94 26.34 -11.78
N GLU A 229 -10.97 26.16 -10.97
CA GLU A 229 -12.05 27.14 -10.79
C GLU A 229 -11.64 28.38 -9.96
N GLY A 230 -10.40 28.40 -9.46
CA GLY A 230 -9.85 29.52 -8.70
C GLY A 230 -10.32 29.62 -7.24
N VAL A 231 -11.15 28.70 -6.76
CA VAL A 231 -11.74 28.72 -5.41
C VAL A 231 -11.13 27.59 -4.58
N CYS A 232 -10.34 27.96 -3.57
CA CYS A 232 -9.58 27.00 -2.76
C CYS A 232 -10.04 27.05 -1.29
N SER A 233 -11.19 26.46 -0.99
CA SER A 233 -11.66 26.24 0.38
C SER A 233 -12.02 24.77 0.58
N ALA A 234 -12.03 24.33 1.85
CA ALA A 234 -12.44 22.98 2.18
C ALA A 234 -13.88 22.70 1.76
N ASP A 235 -14.79 23.64 1.97
CA ASP A 235 -16.21 23.49 1.63
C ASP A 235 -16.42 23.24 0.13
N ILE A 236 -15.65 23.90 -0.73
CA ILE A 236 -15.72 23.68 -2.18
C ILE A 236 -15.21 22.28 -2.55
N VAL A 237 -14.08 21.86 -1.98
CA VAL A 237 -13.56 20.51 -2.22
C VAL A 237 -14.54 19.45 -1.76
N LEU A 238 -15.11 19.59 -0.55
CA LEU A 238 -16.09 18.65 -0.01
C LEU A 238 -17.39 18.64 -0.82
N ASN A 239 -17.84 19.81 -1.31
CA ASN A 239 -18.99 19.89 -2.21
C ASN A 239 -18.73 19.18 -3.54
N ILE A 240 -17.55 19.34 -4.14
CA ILE A 240 -17.17 18.62 -5.36
C ILE A 240 -17.20 17.10 -5.09
N LEU A 241 -16.70 16.65 -3.95
CA LEU A 241 -16.73 15.24 -3.56
C LEU A 241 -18.19 14.75 -3.40
N ALA A 242 -19.01 15.49 -2.67
CA ALA A 242 -20.42 15.15 -2.49
C ALA A 242 -21.15 14.99 -3.83
N ARG A 243 -20.97 15.94 -4.75
CA ARG A 243 -21.57 15.87 -6.10
C ARG A 243 -21.09 14.65 -6.90
N LYS A 244 -19.88 14.16 -6.68
CA LYS A 244 -19.37 12.94 -7.33
C LYS A 244 -20.02 11.67 -6.77
N HIS A 245 -20.42 11.70 -5.49
CA HIS A 245 -21.12 10.59 -4.84
C HIS A 245 -22.61 10.59 -5.11
N GLU A 246 -23.19 11.74 -5.49
CA GLU A 246 -24.60 11.80 -5.84
C GLU A 246 -24.87 11.01 -7.14
N PRO A 247 -25.83 10.07 -7.10
CA PRO A 247 -26.26 9.41 -8.32
C PRO A 247 -26.81 10.49 -9.27
N ARG A 248 -26.32 10.53 -10.51
CA ARG A 248 -26.91 11.42 -11.53
C ARG A 248 -28.38 11.07 -11.64
N SER A 249 -29.25 11.94 -11.14
CA SER A 249 -30.69 11.80 -11.35
C SER A 249 -30.95 11.76 -12.85
N PRO A 250 -31.65 10.75 -13.37
CA PRO A 250 -32.00 10.72 -14.79
C PRO A 250 -32.79 12.00 -15.08
N VAL A 251 -32.32 12.77 -16.07
CA VAL A 251 -33.06 13.93 -16.54
C VAL A 251 -34.33 13.41 -17.18
N THR A 252 -35.42 13.38 -16.44
CA THR A 252 -36.74 13.03 -16.97
C THR A 252 -37.25 14.24 -17.74
N ILE A 253 -37.23 14.16 -19.05
CA ILE A 253 -37.86 15.18 -19.88
C ILE A 253 -39.37 15.06 -19.66
N LEU A 254 -39.92 15.93 -18.83
CA LEU A 254 -41.36 16.03 -18.64
C LEU A 254 -41.97 16.62 -19.92
N ASN A 255 -42.76 15.83 -20.62
CA ASN A 255 -43.50 16.32 -21.77
C ASN A 255 -44.70 17.16 -21.26
N THR A 256 -44.46 18.47 -21.09
CA THR A 256 -45.45 19.40 -20.52
C THR A 256 -46.59 19.57 -21.50
N PRO A 257 -47.86 19.27 -21.16
CA PRO A 257 -49.02 19.54 -21.97
C PRO A 257 -49.06 21.01 -22.41
N GLN A 258 -49.51 21.26 -23.66
CA GLN A 258 -49.50 22.61 -24.24
C GLN A 258 -50.20 23.68 -23.39
N ALA A 259 -51.24 23.28 -22.64
CA ALA A 259 -51.97 24.16 -21.69
C ALA A 259 -51.11 24.63 -20.49
N LEU A 260 -50.02 23.89 -20.14
CA LEU A 260 -49.12 24.21 -19.03
C LEU A 260 -47.80 24.82 -19.50
N ARG A 261 -47.63 25.05 -20.82
CA ARG A 261 -46.43 25.74 -21.35
C ARG A 261 -46.55 27.22 -21.08
N LEU A 262 -45.49 27.80 -20.51
CA LEU A 262 -45.40 29.23 -20.31
C LEU A 262 -45.51 29.95 -21.69
N ARG A 263 -46.43 30.94 -21.77
CA ARG A 263 -46.57 31.77 -22.98
C ARG A 263 -45.42 32.78 -23.15
N ILE A 264 -44.78 33.13 -22.05
CA ILE A 264 -43.66 34.08 -21.97
C ILE A 264 -42.58 33.40 -21.14
N GLU A 265 -41.40 33.34 -21.69
CA GLU A 265 -40.24 32.82 -20.96
C GLU A 265 -39.84 33.81 -19.85
N PRO A 266 -39.81 33.37 -18.57
CA PRO A 266 -39.46 34.28 -17.48
C PRO A 266 -37.99 34.63 -17.58
N THR A 267 -37.67 35.89 -17.86
CA THR A 267 -36.30 36.42 -17.80
C THR A 267 -36.04 36.93 -16.38
N ALA A 268 -34.98 36.42 -15.78
CA ALA A 268 -34.57 36.90 -14.44
C ALA A 268 -34.04 38.32 -14.52
N ASP A 269 -34.73 39.26 -13.89
CA ASP A 269 -34.23 40.64 -13.72
C ASP A 269 -33.37 40.72 -12.45
N CYS A 270 -32.07 40.64 -12.64
CA CYS A 270 -31.09 40.73 -11.57
C CYS A 270 -30.75 42.17 -11.17
N SER A 271 -31.21 43.17 -11.91
CA SER A 271 -30.86 44.58 -11.69
C SER A 271 -31.37 45.08 -10.32
N ARG A 272 -32.47 44.51 -9.81
CA ARG A 272 -33.01 44.82 -8.46
C ARG A 272 -32.04 44.50 -7.32
N TYR A 273 -31.02 43.64 -7.56
CA TYR A 273 -30.02 43.27 -6.55
C TYR A 273 -28.74 44.12 -6.64
N ASP A 274 -28.58 44.98 -7.68
CA ASP A 274 -27.43 45.86 -7.83
C ASP A 274 -27.32 46.89 -6.70
N SER A 275 -28.42 47.22 -6.06
CA SER A 275 -28.40 48.09 -4.87
C SER A 275 -27.69 47.46 -3.65
N LEU A 276 -27.63 46.13 -3.55
CA LEU A 276 -26.89 45.43 -2.51
C LEU A 276 -25.37 45.52 -2.68
N ARG A 277 -24.86 45.76 -3.89
CA ARG A 277 -23.45 45.94 -4.19
C ARG A 277 -22.90 47.30 -3.77
N ARG A 278 -23.77 48.30 -3.56
CA ARG A 278 -23.35 49.69 -3.21
C ARG A 278 -23.35 49.92 -1.69
N ALA A 279 -23.64 48.92 -0.87
CA ALA A 279 -23.72 49.00 0.60
C ALA A 279 -22.47 48.45 1.30
N ILE A 280 -21.32 48.33 0.61
CA ILE A 280 -20.03 47.92 1.20
C ILE A 280 -19.02 49.05 0.93
#